data_21f7a98b894f0743c9baf3ce3f735eb5
#
_entry.id   21f7a98b894f0743c9baf3ce3f735eb5
#
_cell.length_a   1.000
_cell.length_b   1.000
_cell.length_c   1.000
_cell.angle_alpha   90.00
_cell.angle_beta   90.00
_cell.angle_gamma   90.00
#
_symmetry.space_group_name_H-M   'P 1'
#
loop_
_entity.id
_entity.type
_entity.pdbx_description
1 polymer ?
#
loop_
_entity_poly.entity_id
_entity_poly.type
_entity_poly.pdbx_seq_one_letter_code
_entity_poly.pdbx_strand_id
1 'polypeptide(L)'
;MSSAPTIPSNAEIDEESRRIRRLRIVVNMSLGLIAQGGMPYEEAQEIVAAARRLAEDLFPGKGHVFELLYLPQFRRLISALYRLQ
;
A
#
# COMPACT_ATOMS: atom_id res chain seq x y z
N MET A 1 31.59 26.55 -5.79
CA MET A 1 30.78 25.70 -6.65
C MET A 1 29.43 25.43 -6.01
N SER A 2 28.39 25.95 -6.62
CA SER A 2 27.06 25.72 -6.08
C SER A 2 26.64 24.28 -6.39
N SER A 3 26.30 23.53 -5.36
CA SER A 3 25.66 22.28 -5.57
C SER A 3 24.21 22.56 -5.92
N ALA A 4 23.87 22.41 -7.20
CA ALA A 4 22.47 22.46 -7.59
C ALA A 4 21.73 21.28 -6.96
N PRO A 5 20.49 21.48 -6.50
CA PRO A 5 19.70 20.34 -6.01
C PRO A 5 19.58 19.31 -7.13
N THR A 6 19.75 18.05 -6.77
CA THR A 6 19.62 16.97 -7.74
C THR A 6 18.17 16.88 -8.18
N ILE A 7 17.93 17.16 -9.45
CA ILE A 7 16.61 17.02 -10.05
C ILE A 7 16.53 15.61 -10.62
N PRO A 8 15.53 14.80 -10.22
CA PRO A 8 15.37 13.48 -10.80
C PRO A 8 15.21 13.54 -12.32
N SER A 9 15.80 12.60 -13.02
CA SER A 9 15.62 12.51 -14.48
C SER A 9 14.17 12.12 -14.80
N ASN A 10 13.74 12.35 -16.04
CA ASN A 10 12.43 11.91 -16.48
C ASN A 10 12.25 10.41 -16.32
N ALA A 11 13.30 9.64 -16.56
CA ALA A 11 13.27 8.18 -16.38
C ALA A 11 13.04 7.81 -14.91
N GLU A 12 13.68 8.51 -13.97
CA GLU A 12 13.50 8.27 -12.54
C GLU A 12 12.09 8.64 -12.08
N ILE A 13 11.55 9.75 -12.58
CA ILE A 13 10.20 10.19 -12.28
C ILE A 13 9.19 9.16 -12.81
N ASP A 14 9.38 8.66 -14.03
CA ASP A 14 8.52 7.65 -14.63
C ASP A 14 8.58 6.33 -13.86
N GLU A 15 9.75 5.94 -13.42
CA GLU A 15 9.95 4.73 -12.62
C GLU A 15 9.22 4.83 -11.29
N GLU A 16 9.36 5.96 -10.60
CA GLU A 16 8.69 6.19 -9.33
C GLU A 16 7.18 6.24 -9.50
N SER A 17 6.70 6.89 -10.56
CA SER A 17 5.27 6.96 -10.88
C SER A 17 4.70 5.57 -11.12
N ARG A 18 5.44 4.68 -11.80
CA ARG A 18 5.01 3.29 -12.02
C ARG A 18 4.91 2.52 -10.71
N ARG A 19 5.87 2.70 -9.81
CA ARG A 19 5.84 2.04 -8.49
C ARG A 19 4.65 2.50 -7.67
N ILE A 20 4.40 3.80 -7.64
CA ILE A 20 3.26 4.36 -6.92
C ILE A 20 1.95 3.83 -7.50
N ARG A 21 1.82 3.81 -8.82
CA ARG A 21 0.63 3.28 -9.49
C ARG A 21 0.42 1.81 -9.17
N ARG A 22 1.49 1.03 -9.24
CA ARG A 22 1.43 -0.40 -8.94
C ARG A 22 0.96 -0.66 -7.52
N LEU A 23 1.50 0.08 -6.55
CA LEU A 23 1.08 -0.04 -5.16
C LEU A 23 -0.39 0.34 -5.00
N ARG A 24 -0.80 1.44 -5.61
CA ARG A 24 -2.19 1.90 -5.53
C ARG A 24 -3.16 0.88 -6.11
N ILE A 25 -2.81 0.28 -7.25
CA ILE A 25 -3.64 -0.76 -7.87
C ILE A 25 -3.78 -1.96 -6.94
N VAL A 26 -2.68 -2.43 -6.37
CA VAL A 26 -2.71 -3.59 -5.47
C VAL A 26 -3.50 -3.29 -4.20
N VAL A 27 -3.32 -2.10 -3.63
CA VAL A 27 -4.10 -1.69 -2.45
C VAL A 27 -5.59 -1.66 -2.76
N ASN A 28 -5.97 -1.05 -3.88
CA ASN A 28 -7.37 -0.97 -4.28
C ASN A 28 -7.97 -2.34 -4.56
N MET A 29 -7.23 -3.23 -5.23
CA MET A 29 -7.67 -4.61 -5.45
C MET A 29 -7.83 -5.35 -4.13
N SER A 30 -6.89 -5.19 -3.22
CA SER A 30 -6.94 -5.84 -1.90
C SER A 30 -8.15 -5.36 -1.09
N LEU A 31 -8.39 -4.05 -1.08
CA LEU A 31 -9.59 -3.50 -0.43
C LEU A 31 -10.86 -4.05 -1.07
N GLY A 32 -10.90 -4.14 -2.38
CA GLY A 32 -12.04 -4.71 -3.11
C GLY A 32 -12.31 -6.17 -2.77
N LEU A 33 -11.24 -6.98 -2.68
CA LEU A 33 -11.36 -8.39 -2.31
C LEU A 33 -11.92 -8.55 -0.89
N ILE A 34 -11.40 -7.78 0.05
CA ILE A 34 -11.88 -7.82 1.44
C ILE A 34 -13.33 -7.31 1.50
N ALA A 35 -13.66 -6.27 0.76
CA ALA A 35 -15.00 -5.68 0.75
C ALA A 35 -16.08 -6.62 0.23
N GLN A 36 -15.73 -7.60 -0.62
CA GLN A 36 -16.68 -8.62 -1.07
C GLN A 36 -17.19 -9.48 0.09
N GLY A 37 -16.45 -9.57 1.17
CA GLY A 37 -16.82 -10.36 2.33
C GLY A 37 -16.67 -11.85 2.09
N GLY A 38 -17.07 -12.64 3.08
CA GLY A 38 -17.09 -14.10 2.96
C GLY A 38 -15.76 -14.79 3.22
N MET A 39 -14.67 -14.04 3.40
CA MET A 39 -13.39 -14.64 3.76
C MET A 39 -13.18 -14.63 5.28
N PRO A 40 -12.42 -15.60 5.82
CA PRO A 40 -12.06 -15.57 7.23
C PRO A 40 -11.22 -14.33 7.56
N TYR A 41 -11.32 -13.87 8.80
CA TYR A 41 -10.56 -12.72 9.28
C TYR A 41 -9.05 -12.88 9.04
N GLU A 42 -8.53 -14.07 9.28
CA GLU A 42 -7.10 -14.37 9.11
C GLU A 42 -6.66 -14.17 7.65
N GLU A 43 -7.52 -14.53 6.72
CA GLU A 43 -7.24 -14.35 5.29
C GLU A 43 -7.21 -12.88 4.92
N ALA A 44 -8.13 -12.09 5.46
CA ALA A 44 -8.11 -10.64 5.26
C ALA A 44 -6.81 -10.03 5.80
N GLN A 45 -6.34 -10.48 6.96
CA GLN A 45 -5.07 -10.02 7.53
C GLN A 45 -3.87 -10.40 6.64
N GLU A 46 -3.91 -11.57 6.02
CA GLU A 46 -2.85 -12.00 5.10
C GLU A 46 -2.81 -11.12 3.86
N ILE A 47 -3.97 -10.71 3.35
CA ILE A 47 -4.05 -9.77 2.22
C ILE A 47 -3.41 -8.43 2.58
N VAL A 48 -3.70 -7.90 3.75
CA VAL A 48 -3.09 -6.65 4.23
C VAL A 48 -1.58 -6.80 4.35
N ALA A 49 -1.12 -7.91 4.93
CA ALA A 49 0.31 -8.18 5.10
C ALA A 49 1.01 -8.28 3.75
N ALA A 50 0.37 -8.89 2.75
CA ALA A 50 0.94 -9.01 1.40
C ALA A 50 1.06 -7.63 0.74
N ALA A 51 0.06 -6.77 0.89
CA ALA A 51 0.11 -5.41 0.37
C ALA A 51 1.24 -4.60 1.03
N ARG A 52 1.42 -4.78 2.34
CA ARG A 52 2.50 -4.12 3.08
C ARG A 52 3.88 -4.59 2.61
N ARG A 53 4.04 -5.89 2.37
CA ARG A 53 5.29 -6.44 1.83
C ARG A 53 5.60 -5.87 0.45
N LEU A 54 4.60 -5.75 -0.40
CA LEU A 54 4.78 -5.13 -1.71
C LEU A 54 5.23 -3.68 -1.57
N ALA A 55 4.63 -2.93 -0.65
CA ALA A 55 5.04 -1.55 -0.40
C ALA A 55 6.51 -1.48 0.01
N GLU A 56 6.95 -2.37 0.88
CA GLU A 56 8.34 -2.43 1.32
C GLU A 56 9.27 -2.81 0.16
N ASP A 57 8.84 -3.73 -0.71
CA ASP A 57 9.63 -4.15 -1.88
C ASP A 57 9.76 -3.02 -2.89
N LEU A 58 8.68 -2.27 -3.13
CA LEU A 58 8.68 -1.15 -4.07
C LEU A 58 9.42 0.08 -3.54
N PHE A 59 9.33 0.31 -2.25
CA PHE A 59 9.91 1.47 -1.57
C PHE A 59 10.64 1.02 -0.31
N PRO A 60 11.84 0.44 -0.48
CA PRO A 60 12.58 -0.09 0.67
C PRO A 60 12.81 0.97 1.76
N GLY A 61 12.59 0.58 3.00
CA GLY A 61 12.75 1.46 4.15
C GLY A 61 11.61 2.43 4.38
N LYS A 62 10.53 2.35 3.58
CA LYS A 62 9.39 3.26 3.70
C LYS A 62 8.09 2.57 4.08
N GLY A 63 8.18 1.46 4.80
CA GLY A 63 6.99 0.74 5.28
C GLY A 63 6.08 1.60 6.15
N HIS A 64 6.64 2.56 6.87
CA HIS A 64 5.85 3.50 7.67
C HIS A 64 4.89 4.36 6.83
N VAL A 65 5.23 4.61 5.57
CA VAL A 65 4.35 5.36 4.66
C VAL A 65 3.09 4.54 4.37
N PHE A 66 3.24 3.24 4.15
CA PHE A 66 2.09 2.34 4.01
C PHE A 66 1.21 2.40 5.25
N GLU A 67 1.80 2.35 6.43
CA GLU A 67 1.05 2.38 7.69
C GLU A 67 0.28 3.69 7.86
N LEU A 68 0.83 4.80 7.40
CA LEU A 68 0.16 6.10 7.50
C LEU A 68 -0.95 6.30 6.47
N LEU A 69 -0.71 5.87 5.22
CA LEU A 69 -1.60 6.19 4.10
C LEU A 69 -2.65 5.11 3.85
N TYR A 70 -2.28 3.83 3.95
CA TYR A 70 -3.14 2.75 3.51
C TYR A 70 -3.67 1.88 4.63
N LEU A 71 -2.88 1.62 5.66
CA LEU A 71 -3.31 0.76 6.76
C LEU A 71 -4.60 1.24 7.43
N PRO A 72 -4.82 2.56 7.63
CA PRO A 72 -6.10 3.02 8.21
C PRO A 72 -7.31 2.66 7.35
N GLN A 73 -7.17 2.63 6.02
CA GLN A 73 -8.25 2.23 5.13
C GLN A 73 -8.60 0.76 5.32
N PHE A 74 -7.60 -0.12 5.41
CA PHE A 74 -7.80 -1.54 5.69
C PHE A 74 -8.44 -1.75 7.05
N ARG A 75 -7.96 -1.05 8.06
CA ARG A 75 -8.50 -1.18 9.42
C ARG A 75 -9.97 -0.80 9.50
N ARG A 76 -10.36 0.30 8.86
CA ARG A 76 -11.76 0.72 8.82
C ARG A 76 -12.64 -0.31 8.15
N LEU A 77 -12.19 -0.84 7.01
CA LEU A 77 -12.94 -1.83 6.26
C LEU A 77 -13.09 -3.13 7.06
N ILE A 78 -12.00 -3.62 7.61
CA ILE A 78 -12.00 -4.86 8.40
C ILE A 78 -12.86 -4.71 9.65
N SER A 79 -12.75 -3.59 10.35
CA SER A 79 -13.60 -3.33 11.51
C SER A 79 -15.09 -3.33 11.16
N ALA A 80 -15.44 -2.73 10.01
CA ALA A 80 -16.83 -2.68 9.57
C ALA A 80 -17.37 -4.06 9.23
N LEU A 81 -16.56 -4.89 8.53
CA LEU A 81 -17.00 -6.20 8.06
C LEU A 81 -16.98 -7.28 9.14
N TYR A 82 -15.98 -7.27 9.99
CA TYR A 82 -15.80 -8.33 10.99
C TYR A 82 -16.28 -7.93 12.38
N ARG A 83 -16.63 -6.66 12.57
CA ARG A 83 -17.13 -6.12 13.83
C ARG A 83 -16.25 -6.52 15.01
N LEU A 84 -14.98 -6.28 14.87
CA LEU A 84 -14.00 -6.59 15.91
C LEU A 84 -14.23 -5.69 17.12
N GLN A 85 -14.26 -6.30 18.27
CA GLN A 85 -14.41 -5.59 19.54
C GLN A 85 -13.10 -5.54 20.29
#